data_48da9d7d5e1f5dd83da8c50143c2654b
#
_entry.id   48da9d7d5e1f5dd83da8c50143c2654b
#
_cell.length_a   1.000
_cell.length_b   1.000
_cell.length_c   1.000
_cell.angle_alpha   90.00
_cell.angle_beta   90.00
_cell.angle_gamma   90.00
#
_symmetry.space_group_name_H-M   'P 1'
#
loop_
_entity.id
_entity.type
_entity.pdbx_description
1 polymer ?
#
loop_
_entity_poly.entity_id
_entity_poly.type
_entity_poly.pdbx_seq_one_letter_code
_entity_poly.pdbx_strand_id
1 'polypeptide(L)'
;MPEKNWNGRNGRSRCHRRCLKQYNVREKVNAKKVEPLKLKGLSKLANFNDKRFADLPVGVQNKFKLTSIKVITLSDKSDKNVRFDLFERLNKGGVNLTPQEIRSCVYRGGFNDFLKELSKDSNFKNCVHLSESQENDGTREELVLRFFAYLYDLDSFEHSVKDFLNNYMSKADKGFNYSENDKLFRIVFKILNDALPHGISKGRKNTPLNLFEAVSVGAALAYMDNGKINTVGIDDG
;
A
#
# COMPACT_ATOMS: atom_id res chain seq x y z
N MET A 1 -16.65 26.63 -26.50
CA MET A 1 -16.50 25.42 -25.64
C MET A 1 -15.58 25.76 -24.52
N PRO A 2 -15.99 25.71 -23.23
CA PRO A 2 -15.15 26.15 -22.13
C PRO A 2 -14.14 25.06 -21.75
N GLU A 3 -12.88 25.49 -21.60
CA GLU A 3 -11.77 24.71 -21.07
C GLU A 3 -12.09 24.21 -19.66
N LYS A 4 -12.06 22.91 -19.46
CA LYS A 4 -12.21 22.30 -18.13
C LYS A 4 -10.91 22.44 -17.36
N ASN A 5 -10.93 23.34 -16.41
CA ASN A 5 -9.90 23.60 -15.41
C ASN A 5 -9.72 22.34 -14.53
N TRP A 6 -8.62 21.62 -14.70
CA TRP A 6 -8.24 20.44 -13.91
C TRP A 6 -7.56 20.86 -12.61
N ASN A 7 -8.34 21.34 -11.64
CA ASN A 7 -7.87 21.48 -10.27
C ASN A 7 -8.01 20.13 -9.51
N GLY A 8 -7.12 19.19 -9.83
CA GLY A 8 -6.97 17.94 -9.11
C GLY A 8 -6.24 18.12 -7.78
N ARG A 9 -6.99 18.34 -6.70
CA ARG A 9 -6.45 18.32 -5.35
C ARG A 9 -6.04 16.90 -4.93
N ASN A 10 -4.75 16.75 -4.60
CA ASN A 10 -4.17 15.85 -3.59
C ASN A 10 -4.61 14.38 -3.59
N GLY A 11 -4.12 13.59 -4.54
CA GLY A 11 -4.24 12.15 -4.53
C GLY A 11 -3.07 11.45 -5.22
N ARG A 12 -1.83 11.93 -5.02
CA ARG A 12 -0.66 11.25 -5.60
C ARG A 12 -0.34 10.01 -4.79
N SER A 13 -0.59 8.86 -5.39
CA SER A 13 -0.29 7.55 -4.79
C SER A 13 1.21 7.42 -4.45
N ARG A 14 1.54 6.59 -3.47
CA ARG A 14 2.92 6.26 -3.09
C ARG A 14 3.72 5.74 -4.29
N CYS A 15 3.09 4.97 -5.17
CA CYS A 15 3.66 4.51 -6.43
C CYS A 15 4.15 5.68 -7.31
N HIS A 16 3.31 6.70 -7.49
CA HIS A 16 3.68 7.88 -8.24
C HIS A 16 4.83 8.65 -7.58
N ARG A 17 4.84 8.74 -6.25
CA ARG A 17 5.93 9.39 -5.50
C ARG A 17 7.23 8.60 -5.54
N ARG A 18 7.19 7.26 -5.55
CA ARG A 18 8.40 6.43 -5.62
C ARG A 18 9.00 6.41 -7.02
N CYS A 19 8.17 6.31 -8.06
CA CYS A 19 8.59 6.49 -9.45
C CYS A 19 9.16 7.90 -9.69
N LEU A 20 8.50 8.96 -9.21
CA LEU A 20 8.99 10.32 -9.33
C LEU A 20 10.23 10.59 -8.48
N LYS A 21 10.40 9.95 -7.29
CA LYS A 21 11.63 10.06 -6.50
C LYS A 21 12.84 9.49 -7.25
N GLN A 22 12.65 8.48 -8.08
CA GLN A 22 13.72 7.89 -8.88
C GLN A 22 14.09 8.77 -10.10
N TYR A 23 13.15 9.61 -10.58
CA TYR A 23 13.31 10.45 -11.78
C TYR A 23 13.08 11.94 -11.54
N ASN A 24 12.99 12.39 -10.30
CA ASN A 24 12.51 13.73 -9.98
C ASN A 24 13.54 14.82 -10.29
N VAL A 25 13.35 15.46 -11.43
CA VAL A 25 14.13 16.63 -11.87
C VAL A 25 13.44 17.96 -11.56
N ARG A 26 12.14 18.00 -11.31
CA ARG A 26 11.42 19.22 -10.91
C ARG A 26 10.06 18.94 -10.28
N GLU A 27 9.95 19.00 -8.97
CA GLU A 27 8.75 19.47 -8.29
C GLU A 27 9.13 20.32 -7.08
N LYS A 28 8.69 21.58 -7.09
CA LYS A 28 8.55 22.37 -5.87
C LYS A 28 7.44 21.70 -5.04
N VAL A 29 7.80 20.74 -4.20
CA VAL A 29 6.91 20.26 -3.16
C VAL A 29 7.04 21.24 -2.00
N ASN A 30 5.96 21.92 -1.67
CA ASN A 30 5.86 22.79 -0.52
C ASN A 30 6.36 22.07 0.74
N ALA A 31 7.38 22.66 1.35
CA ALA A 31 7.64 22.67 2.78
C ALA A 31 8.05 21.40 3.53
N LYS A 32 8.84 20.50 2.94
CA LYS A 32 9.91 19.80 3.68
C LYS A 32 11.13 19.79 2.76
N LYS A 33 12.26 20.33 3.22
CA LYS A 33 13.54 20.24 2.50
C LYS A 33 13.91 18.76 2.31
N VAL A 34 13.41 18.18 1.22
CA VAL A 34 13.86 16.85 0.82
C VAL A 34 15.24 17.06 0.20
N GLU A 35 16.25 16.43 0.77
CA GLU A 35 17.58 16.47 0.18
C GLU A 35 17.53 15.97 -1.28
N PRO A 36 18.21 16.66 -2.21
CA PRO A 36 18.28 16.22 -3.59
C PRO A 36 18.90 14.82 -3.69
N LEU A 37 18.33 13.99 -4.57
CA LEU A 37 18.75 12.62 -4.79
C LEU A 37 20.23 12.57 -5.21
N LYS A 38 21.02 11.69 -4.55
CA LYS A 38 22.36 11.32 -4.98
C LYS A 38 22.32 10.08 -5.85
N LEU A 39 23.08 10.07 -6.91
CA LEU A 39 23.23 8.91 -7.78
C LEU A 39 23.98 7.81 -7.03
N LYS A 40 23.52 6.56 -7.12
CA LYS A 40 24.16 5.40 -6.47
C LYS A 40 24.05 4.16 -7.38
N GLY A 41 25.03 3.24 -7.25
CA GLY A 41 24.99 1.96 -7.94
C GLY A 41 25.31 2.05 -9.45
N LEU A 42 25.98 3.10 -9.90
CA LEU A 42 26.37 3.26 -11.28
C LEU A 42 27.68 2.50 -11.53
N SER A 43 27.57 1.30 -12.15
CA SER A 43 28.75 0.48 -12.49
C SER A 43 29.53 1.04 -13.68
N LYS A 44 28.84 1.50 -14.74
CA LYS A 44 29.47 2.04 -15.97
C LYS A 44 29.85 3.52 -15.88
N LEU A 45 29.30 4.25 -14.94
CA LEU A 45 29.50 5.68 -14.72
C LEU A 45 29.89 5.94 -13.25
N ALA A 46 30.81 5.13 -12.72
CA ALA A 46 31.17 5.10 -11.31
C ALA A 46 31.61 6.49 -10.78
N ASN A 47 32.20 7.33 -11.63
CA ASN A 47 32.61 8.70 -11.33
C ASN A 47 31.44 9.67 -11.03
N PHE A 48 30.18 9.23 -11.27
CA PHE A 48 28.99 10.01 -10.95
C PHE A 48 28.27 9.50 -9.69
N ASN A 49 28.73 8.41 -9.08
CA ASN A 49 28.20 7.98 -7.79
C ASN A 49 28.38 9.09 -6.76
N ASP A 50 27.41 9.18 -5.84
CA ASP A 50 27.26 10.16 -4.78
C ASP A 50 27.12 11.62 -5.23
N LYS A 51 27.12 11.89 -6.55
CA LYS A 51 26.82 13.22 -7.10
C LYS A 51 25.32 13.45 -7.21
N ARG A 52 24.93 14.71 -7.02
CA ARG A 52 23.59 15.21 -7.30
C ARG A 52 23.49 15.59 -8.77
N PHE A 53 22.27 15.71 -9.31
CA PHE A 53 22.09 16.16 -10.70
C PHE A 53 22.75 17.51 -10.99
N ALA A 54 22.71 18.43 -10.02
CA ALA A 54 23.34 19.76 -10.16
C ALA A 54 24.88 19.70 -10.22
N ASP A 55 25.48 18.64 -9.67
CA ASP A 55 26.94 18.47 -9.62
C ASP A 55 27.48 17.77 -10.89
N LEU A 56 26.60 17.38 -11.82
CA LEU A 56 27.00 16.75 -13.07
C LEU A 56 27.50 17.80 -14.08
N PRO A 57 28.41 17.44 -14.98
CA PRO A 57 28.83 18.31 -16.08
C PRO A 57 27.62 18.80 -16.89
N VAL A 58 27.65 20.07 -17.34
CA VAL A 58 26.53 20.70 -18.05
C VAL A 58 26.10 19.89 -19.29
N GLY A 59 27.07 19.31 -20.02
CA GLY A 59 26.75 18.44 -21.17
C GLY A 59 25.94 17.20 -20.80
N VAL A 60 26.23 16.59 -19.63
CA VAL A 60 25.47 15.43 -19.12
C VAL A 60 24.09 15.85 -18.67
N GLN A 61 23.98 17.00 -17.97
CA GLN A 61 22.68 17.54 -17.58
C GLN A 61 21.79 17.83 -18.80
N ASN A 62 22.35 18.43 -19.85
CA ASN A 62 21.63 18.74 -21.06
C ASN A 62 21.21 17.48 -21.82
N LYS A 63 22.11 16.50 -21.95
CA LYS A 63 21.78 15.20 -22.55
C LYS A 63 20.63 14.54 -21.81
N PHE A 64 20.65 14.53 -20.48
CA PHE A 64 19.56 13.96 -19.67
C PHE A 64 18.24 14.71 -19.89
N LYS A 65 18.26 16.05 -19.90
CA LYS A 65 17.06 16.88 -20.11
C LYS A 65 16.44 16.70 -21.50
N LEU A 66 17.26 16.43 -22.50
CA LEU A 66 16.84 16.26 -23.91
C LEU A 66 16.52 14.80 -24.25
N THR A 67 16.76 13.85 -23.34
CA THR A 67 16.43 12.45 -23.59
C THR A 67 14.93 12.25 -23.68
N SER A 68 14.46 11.71 -24.80
CA SER A 68 13.05 11.41 -25.04
C SER A 68 12.57 10.28 -24.11
N ILE A 69 11.42 10.47 -23.50
CA ILE A 69 10.73 9.45 -22.71
C ILE A 69 9.53 8.96 -23.52
N LYS A 70 9.53 7.66 -23.86
CA LYS A 70 8.37 7.03 -24.49
C LYS A 70 7.29 6.79 -23.42
N VAL A 71 6.14 7.42 -23.57
CA VAL A 71 4.99 7.24 -22.68
C VAL A 71 3.96 6.37 -23.40
N ILE A 72 3.54 5.29 -22.73
CA ILE A 72 2.43 4.43 -23.15
C ILE A 72 1.30 4.63 -22.16
N THR A 73 0.17 5.12 -22.63
CA THR A 73 -1.05 5.27 -21.82
C THR A 73 -1.96 4.07 -22.03
N LEU A 74 -2.45 3.51 -20.94
CA LEU A 74 -3.49 2.49 -20.97
C LEU A 74 -4.85 3.17 -20.87
N SER A 75 -5.83 2.65 -21.63
CA SER A 75 -7.20 3.13 -21.54
C SER A 75 -7.81 2.76 -20.19
N ASP A 76 -8.63 3.65 -19.63
CA ASP A 76 -9.42 3.39 -18.42
C ASP A 76 -10.47 2.26 -18.62
N LYS A 77 -10.76 1.93 -19.88
CA LYS A 77 -11.63 0.81 -20.26
C LYS A 77 -10.94 -0.55 -20.20
N SER A 78 -9.61 -0.59 -20.02
CA SER A 78 -8.88 -1.87 -19.90
C SER A 78 -9.27 -2.57 -18.60
N ASP A 79 -9.38 -3.91 -18.65
CA ASP A 79 -9.61 -4.74 -17.46
C ASP A 79 -8.56 -4.44 -16.37
N LYS A 80 -9.04 -4.33 -15.13
CA LYS A 80 -8.18 -4.04 -13.97
C LYS A 80 -7.14 -5.15 -13.75
N ASN A 81 -7.48 -6.42 -14.02
CA ASN A 81 -6.56 -7.54 -13.90
C ASN A 81 -5.45 -7.48 -14.97
N VAL A 82 -5.79 -7.15 -16.21
CA VAL A 82 -4.81 -6.94 -17.29
C VAL A 82 -3.86 -5.80 -16.95
N ARG A 83 -4.38 -4.71 -16.37
CA ARG A 83 -3.53 -3.61 -15.90
C ARG A 83 -2.60 -4.02 -14.77
N PHE A 84 -3.09 -4.84 -13.83
CA PHE A 84 -2.27 -5.37 -12.74
C PHE A 84 -1.12 -6.22 -13.28
N ASP A 85 -1.39 -7.17 -14.16
CA ASP A 85 -0.39 -8.05 -14.76
C ASP A 85 0.66 -7.27 -15.56
N LEU A 86 0.21 -6.24 -16.30
CA LEU A 86 1.13 -5.39 -17.05
C LEU A 86 2.05 -4.60 -16.11
N PHE A 87 1.52 -4.02 -15.03
CA PHE A 87 2.34 -3.33 -14.03
C PHE A 87 3.32 -4.27 -13.36
N GLU A 88 2.91 -5.48 -13.03
CA GLU A 88 3.80 -6.51 -12.45
C GLU A 88 4.95 -6.86 -13.40
N ARG A 89 4.67 -7.04 -14.69
CA ARG A 89 5.70 -7.34 -15.71
C ARG A 89 6.67 -6.19 -15.93
N LEU A 90 6.16 -4.96 -16.02
CA LEU A 90 6.98 -3.77 -16.18
C LEU A 90 7.86 -3.49 -14.95
N ASN A 91 7.43 -3.92 -13.79
CA ASN A 91 8.13 -3.72 -12.53
C ASN A 91 9.41 -4.56 -12.40
N LYS A 92 9.54 -5.66 -13.16
CA LYS A 92 10.71 -6.56 -13.13
C LYS A 92 12.01 -5.91 -13.61
N GLY A 93 11.96 -4.72 -14.22
CA GLY A 93 13.12 -4.01 -14.74
C GLY A 93 13.74 -2.95 -13.84
N GLY A 94 13.22 -2.77 -12.60
CA GLY A 94 13.63 -1.69 -11.70
C GLY A 94 13.52 -2.06 -10.21
N VAL A 95 13.22 -1.06 -9.38
CA VAL A 95 12.90 -1.30 -7.96
C VAL A 95 11.53 -1.95 -7.88
N ASN A 96 11.49 -3.20 -7.48
CA ASN A 96 10.27 -3.99 -7.42
C ASN A 96 9.25 -3.35 -6.47
N LEU A 97 8.04 -3.12 -6.98
CA LEU A 97 6.89 -2.74 -6.16
C LEU A 97 6.27 -4.01 -5.55
N THR A 98 5.74 -3.88 -4.36
CA THR A 98 4.97 -4.96 -3.77
C THR A 98 3.62 -5.14 -4.49
N PRO A 99 2.97 -6.30 -4.38
CA PRO A 99 1.62 -6.50 -4.93
C PRO A 99 0.63 -5.44 -4.44
N GLN A 100 0.76 -4.98 -3.19
CA GLN A 100 -0.12 -3.95 -2.65
C GLN A 100 0.15 -2.56 -3.22
N GLU A 101 1.40 -2.21 -3.47
CA GLU A 101 1.73 -0.96 -4.16
C GLU A 101 1.13 -0.96 -5.58
N ILE A 102 1.18 -2.10 -6.28
CA ILE A 102 0.57 -2.26 -7.61
C ILE A 102 -0.96 -2.13 -7.50
N ARG A 103 -1.61 -2.83 -6.53
CA ARG A 103 -3.06 -2.70 -6.28
C ARG A 103 -3.46 -1.25 -6.05
N SER A 104 -2.72 -0.53 -5.21
CA SER A 104 -2.99 0.89 -4.92
C SER A 104 -2.90 1.79 -6.15
N CYS A 105 -2.18 1.38 -7.20
CA CYS A 105 -2.11 2.09 -8.47
C CYS A 105 -3.27 1.74 -9.41
N VAL A 106 -3.65 0.46 -9.45
CA VAL A 106 -4.65 -0.10 -10.39
C VAL A 106 -6.06 0.13 -9.89
N TYR A 107 -6.32 -0.17 -8.62
CA TYR A 107 -7.64 -0.06 -7.99
C TYR A 107 -7.76 1.25 -7.21
N ARG A 108 -7.83 2.37 -7.96
CA ARG A 108 -8.06 3.69 -7.36
C ARG A 108 -9.54 3.87 -7.08
N GLY A 109 -9.88 4.47 -5.93
CA GLY A 109 -11.27 4.74 -5.55
C GLY A 109 -11.44 4.79 -4.05
N GLY A 110 -12.69 4.94 -3.61
CA GLY A 110 -13.05 5.11 -2.20
C GLY A 110 -12.57 3.96 -1.32
N PHE A 111 -12.65 2.72 -1.81
CA PHE A 111 -12.20 1.56 -1.05
C PHE A 111 -10.67 1.57 -0.81
N ASN A 112 -9.87 1.90 -1.81
CA ASN A 112 -8.42 2.00 -1.62
C ASN A 112 -8.02 3.14 -0.66
N ASP A 113 -8.76 4.25 -0.67
CA ASP A 113 -8.51 5.36 0.26
C ASP A 113 -8.96 5.00 1.68
N PHE A 114 -10.03 4.23 1.83
CA PHE A 114 -10.48 3.66 3.09
C PHE A 114 -9.43 2.71 3.71
N LEU A 115 -8.85 1.79 2.93
CA LEU A 115 -7.76 0.94 3.41
C LEU A 115 -6.58 1.75 3.93
N LYS A 116 -6.21 2.84 3.23
CA LYS A 116 -5.13 3.75 3.65
C LYS A 116 -5.46 4.54 4.91
N GLU A 117 -6.72 4.80 5.15
CA GLU A 117 -7.14 5.48 6.37
C GLU A 117 -7.08 4.53 7.57
N LEU A 118 -7.68 3.35 7.45
CA LEU A 118 -7.64 2.34 8.52
C LEU A 118 -6.22 1.87 8.84
N SER A 119 -5.33 1.81 7.86
CA SER A 119 -3.92 1.46 8.09
C SER A 119 -3.19 2.42 9.04
N LYS A 120 -3.76 3.60 9.32
CA LYS A 120 -3.20 4.60 10.24
C LYS A 120 -3.78 4.50 11.65
N ASP A 121 -4.81 3.68 11.87
CA ASP A 121 -5.42 3.52 13.17
C ASP A 121 -4.39 3.13 14.24
N SER A 122 -4.48 3.74 15.42
CA SER A 122 -3.49 3.55 16.48
C SER A 122 -3.56 2.16 17.12
N ASN A 123 -4.78 1.66 17.37
CA ASN A 123 -4.96 0.33 17.97
C ASN A 123 -4.47 -0.75 16.99
N PHE A 124 -4.81 -0.62 15.70
CA PHE A 124 -4.30 -1.52 14.67
C PHE A 124 -2.77 -1.50 14.60
N LYS A 125 -2.15 -0.32 14.67
CA LYS A 125 -0.68 -0.21 14.68
C LYS A 125 -0.02 -0.86 15.88
N ASN A 126 -0.64 -0.76 17.04
CA ASN A 126 -0.15 -1.40 18.26
C ASN A 126 -0.29 -2.93 18.20
N CYS A 127 -1.37 -3.43 17.59
CA CYS A 127 -1.59 -4.86 17.42
C CYS A 127 -0.64 -5.50 16.39
N VAL A 128 -0.13 -4.71 15.42
CA VAL A 128 0.61 -5.26 14.26
C VAL A 128 2.00 -4.66 14.18
N HIS A 129 3.00 -5.49 14.40
CA HIS A 129 4.40 -5.13 14.32
C HIS A 129 4.97 -5.47 12.93
N LEU A 130 5.51 -4.47 12.25
CA LEU A 130 6.11 -4.59 10.93
C LEU A 130 7.59 -4.18 10.97
N SER A 131 8.38 -4.70 10.04
CA SER A 131 9.73 -4.22 9.81
C SER A 131 9.73 -2.82 9.17
N GLU A 132 10.83 -2.09 9.26
CA GLU A 132 10.97 -0.76 8.67
C GLU A 132 10.67 -0.75 7.15
N SER A 133 11.05 -1.79 6.43
CA SER A 133 10.73 -1.90 5.00
C SER A 133 9.23 -2.10 4.77
N GLN A 134 8.57 -2.94 5.58
CA GLN A 134 7.13 -3.21 5.50
C GLN A 134 6.27 -2.01 5.89
N GLU A 135 6.75 -1.12 6.76
CA GLU A 135 6.06 0.14 7.07
C GLU A 135 5.95 1.07 5.85
N ASN A 136 6.84 0.92 4.87
CA ASN A 136 6.96 1.82 3.74
C ASN A 136 6.50 1.25 2.39
N ASP A 137 6.18 -0.05 2.32
CA ASP A 137 5.90 -0.77 1.07
C ASP A 137 4.41 -1.11 0.86
N GLY A 138 3.53 -0.61 1.73
CA GLY A 138 2.09 -0.85 1.65
C GLY A 138 1.62 -2.13 2.36
N THR A 139 2.50 -2.85 3.05
CA THR A 139 2.13 -4.06 3.80
C THR A 139 0.99 -3.79 4.79
N ARG A 140 1.01 -2.64 5.47
CA ARG A 140 -0.02 -2.30 6.44
C ARG A 140 -1.41 -2.15 5.80
N GLU A 141 -1.49 -1.54 4.62
CA GLU A 141 -2.71 -1.46 3.83
C GLU A 141 -3.16 -2.84 3.32
N GLU A 142 -2.21 -3.73 2.97
CA GLU A 142 -2.53 -5.11 2.59
C GLU A 142 -3.14 -5.90 3.75
N LEU A 143 -2.67 -5.72 4.97
CA LEU A 143 -3.26 -6.37 6.15
C LEU A 143 -4.71 -5.93 6.39
N VAL A 144 -5.02 -4.65 6.24
CA VAL A 144 -6.41 -4.18 6.28
C VAL A 144 -7.26 -4.81 5.17
N LEU A 145 -6.72 -4.91 3.96
CA LEU A 145 -7.39 -5.57 2.84
C LEU A 145 -7.65 -7.05 3.14
N ARG A 146 -6.66 -7.77 3.68
CA ARG A 146 -6.78 -9.17 4.08
C ARG A 146 -7.87 -9.37 5.13
N PHE A 147 -7.91 -8.51 6.15
CA PHE A 147 -8.96 -8.55 7.17
C PHE A 147 -10.35 -8.56 6.55
N PHE A 148 -10.67 -7.60 5.67
CA PHE A 148 -12.00 -7.56 5.05
C PHE A 148 -12.24 -8.66 4.01
N ALA A 149 -11.23 -9.02 3.24
CA ALA A 149 -11.36 -10.08 2.24
C ALA A 149 -11.65 -11.44 2.88
N TYR A 150 -10.91 -11.80 3.92
CA TYR A 150 -11.16 -13.06 4.64
C TYR A 150 -12.43 -13.03 5.48
N LEU A 151 -12.84 -11.85 5.97
CA LEU A 151 -14.07 -11.73 6.73
C LEU A 151 -15.33 -11.91 5.85
N TYR A 152 -15.31 -11.41 4.62
CA TYR A 152 -16.53 -11.32 3.80
C TYR A 152 -16.53 -12.17 2.53
N ASP A 153 -15.40 -12.67 2.06
CA ASP A 153 -15.31 -13.36 0.77
C ASP A 153 -14.42 -14.64 0.84
N LEU A 154 -14.20 -15.19 2.06
CA LEU A 154 -13.33 -16.36 2.24
C LEU A 154 -13.71 -17.54 1.34
N ASP A 155 -14.99 -17.78 1.12
CA ASP A 155 -15.50 -18.86 0.28
C ASP A 155 -15.07 -18.71 -1.20
N SER A 156 -14.71 -17.49 -1.62
CA SER A 156 -14.16 -17.23 -2.96
C SER A 156 -12.65 -17.48 -3.06
N PHE A 157 -12.00 -17.91 -1.99
CA PHE A 157 -10.56 -18.22 -2.01
C PHE A 157 -10.32 -19.55 -2.71
N GLU A 158 -9.52 -19.53 -3.78
CA GLU A 158 -9.14 -20.75 -4.52
C GLU A 158 -7.69 -21.15 -4.17
N HIS A 159 -6.72 -20.62 -4.90
CA HIS A 159 -5.32 -21.06 -4.81
C HIS A 159 -4.32 -19.92 -4.61
N SER A 160 -4.69 -18.69 -4.90
CA SER A 160 -3.78 -17.54 -4.94
C SER A 160 -4.31 -16.40 -4.08
N VAL A 161 -3.59 -16.10 -3.00
CA VAL A 161 -3.89 -14.92 -2.15
C VAL A 161 -3.85 -13.64 -2.98
N LYS A 162 -2.91 -13.53 -3.93
CA LYS A 162 -2.79 -12.37 -4.80
C LYS A 162 -4.07 -12.13 -5.59
N ASP A 163 -4.56 -13.17 -6.26
CA ASP A 163 -5.74 -13.09 -7.12
C ASP A 163 -7.01 -12.90 -6.30
N PHE A 164 -7.12 -13.58 -5.17
CA PHE A 164 -8.20 -13.40 -4.20
C PHE A 164 -8.33 -11.93 -3.76
N LEU A 165 -7.23 -11.32 -3.33
CA LEU A 165 -7.23 -9.91 -2.91
C LEU A 165 -7.51 -8.94 -4.07
N ASN A 166 -7.04 -9.24 -5.29
CA ASN A 166 -7.34 -8.47 -6.49
C ASN A 166 -8.84 -8.53 -6.83
N ASN A 167 -9.42 -9.73 -6.79
CA ASN A 167 -10.83 -9.95 -7.04
C ASN A 167 -11.69 -9.25 -5.99
N TYR A 168 -11.32 -9.36 -4.71
CA TYR A 168 -12.03 -8.66 -3.64
C TYR A 168 -12.00 -7.15 -3.82
N MET A 169 -10.84 -6.54 -4.11
CA MET A 169 -10.75 -5.10 -4.38
C MET A 169 -11.62 -4.66 -5.57
N SER A 170 -11.75 -5.51 -6.59
CA SER A 170 -12.60 -5.22 -7.75
C SER A 170 -14.09 -5.24 -7.41
N LYS A 171 -14.51 -6.13 -6.50
CA LYS A 171 -15.90 -6.27 -6.04
C LYS A 171 -16.28 -5.17 -5.04
N ALA A 172 -15.41 -4.89 -4.06
CA ALA A 172 -15.66 -3.99 -2.94
C ALA A 172 -15.98 -2.54 -3.35
N ASP A 173 -15.46 -2.09 -4.49
CA ASP A 173 -15.71 -0.74 -5.02
C ASP A 173 -17.21 -0.47 -5.33
N LYS A 174 -18.08 -1.51 -5.37
CA LYS A 174 -19.47 -1.43 -5.86
C LYS A 174 -20.58 -1.56 -4.80
N GLY A 175 -20.25 -1.68 -3.53
CA GLY A 175 -21.32 -1.89 -2.53
C GLY A 175 -20.82 -2.02 -1.09
N PHE A 176 -19.62 -1.59 -0.81
CA PHE A 176 -19.00 -1.70 0.51
C PHE A 176 -19.59 -0.66 1.48
N ASN A 177 -20.08 -1.11 2.62
CA ASN A 177 -20.58 -0.22 3.66
C ASN A 177 -19.45 0.33 4.52
N TYR A 178 -18.91 1.49 4.12
CA TYR A 178 -17.77 2.12 4.78
C TYR A 178 -18.02 2.45 6.24
N SER A 179 -19.22 2.95 6.59
CA SER A 179 -19.51 3.40 7.95
C SER A 179 -19.56 2.25 8.95
N GLU A 180 -20.20 1.15 8.60
CA GLU A 180 -20.28 -0.03 9.47
C GLU A 180 -18.93 -0.72 9.60
N ASN A 181 -18.21 -0.85 8.50
CA ASN A 181 -16.92 -1.50 8.47
C ASN A 181 -15.81 -0.69 9.16
N ASP A 182 -15.86 0.64 9.13
CA ASP A 182 -14.98 1.49 9.94
C ASP A 182 -15.19 1.23 11.43
N LYS A 183 -16.45 1.22 11.87
CA LYS A 183 -16.79 0.94 13.28
C LYS A 183 -16.36 -0.46 13.70
N LEU A 184 -16.67 -1.48 12.90
CA LEU A 184 -16.29 -2.86 13.19
C LEU A 184 -14.77 -2.99 13.33
N PHE A 185 -14.01 -2.48 12.37
CA PHE A 185 -12.56 -2.54 12.40
C PHE A 185 -11.98 -1.88 13.66
N ARG A 186 -12.40 -0.66 13.96
CA ARG A 186 -11.91 0.07 15.15
C ARG A 186 -12.28 -0.60 16.46
N ILE A 187 -13.48 -1.15 16.57
CA ILE A 187 -13.90 -1.89 17.78
C ILE A 187 -13.06 -3.15 17.93
N VAL A 188 -12.92 -3.96 16.90
CA VAL A 188 -12.13 -5.20 16.95
C VAL A 188 -10.68 -4.92 17.34
N PHE A 189 -10.03 -3.97 16.68
CA PHE A 189 -8.62 -3.66 16.98
C PHE A 189 -8.44 -2.94 18.33
N LYS A 190 -9.44 -2.22 18.82
CA LYS A 190 -9.43 -1.72 20.19
C LYS A 190 -9.44 -2.86 21.20
N ILE A 191 -10.35 -3.82 21.05
CA ILE A 191 -10.45 -4.97 21.96
C ILE A 191 -9.17 -5.82 21.89
N LEU A 192 -8.64 -6.06 20.70
CA LEU A 192 -7.38 -6.80 20.54
C LEU A 192 -6.19 -6.05 21.14
N ASN A 193 -6.12 -4.73 21.01
CA ASN A 193 -5.07 -3.93 21.62
C ASN A 193 -5.14 -3.96 23.17
N ASP A 194 -6.35 -3.96 23.72
CA ASP A 194 -6.56 -4.04 25.16
C ASP A 194 -6.25 -5.45 25.71
N ALA A 195 -6.50 -6.50 24.92
CA ALA A 195 -6.29 -7.90 25.30
C ALA A 195 -4.85 -8.39 25.03
N LEU A 196 -4.14 -7.80 24.09
CA LEU A 196 -2.80 -8.23 23.65
C LEU A 196 -1.79 -7.10 23.85
N PRO A 197 -1.22 -6.92 25.05
CA PRO A 197 -0.28 -5.84 25.37
C PRO A 197 0.97 -5.85 24.48
N HIS A 198 1.33 -7.03 23.96
CA HIS A 198 2.50 -7.22 23.08
C HIS A 198 2.11 -7.36 21.60
N GLY A 199 0.87 -7.05 21.23
CA GLY A 199 0.33 -7.22 19.90
C GLY A 199 0.24 -8.69 19.45
N ILE A 200 -0.12 -8.88 18.18
CA ILE A 200 -0.28 -10.22 17.56
C ILE A 200 1.11 -10.73 17.13
N SER A 201 1.94 -11.19 18.08
CA SER A 201 3.35 -11.45 17.78
C SER A 201 3.86 -12.85 18.15
N LYS A 202 3.26 -13.58 19.09
CA LYS A 202 3.78 -14.85 19.63
C LYS A 202 5.27 -14.75 20.02
N GLY A 203 5.68 -13.67 20.69
CA GLY A 203 7.08 -13.44 21.05
C GLY A 203 8.02 -13.15 19.88
N ARG A 204 7.51 -12.96 18.66
CA ARG A 204 8.30 -12.60 17.47
C ARG A 204 8.38 -11.08 17.31
N LYS A 205 9.47 -10.61 16.70
CA LYS A 205 9.67 -9.18 16.42
C LYS A 205 8.62 -8.62 15.46
N ASN A 206 8.14 -9.43 14.51
CA ASN A 206 7.14 -9.06 13.52
C ASN A 206 5.91 -9.95 13.63
N THR A 207 4.75 -9.41 13.34
CA THR A 207 3.48 -10.13 13.30
C THR A 207 3.46 -11.15 12.14
N PRO A 208 3.28 -12.47 12.43
CA PRO A 208 3.11 -13.45 11.36
C PRO A 208 1.77 -13.26 10.66
N LEU A 209 1.77 -13.34 9.32
CA LEU A 209 0.57 -13.12 8.50
C LEU A 209 -0.60 -14.05 8.86
N ASN A 210 -0.33 -15.35 8.96
CA ASN A 210 -1.34 -16.35 9.28
C ASN A 210 -1.94 -16.15 10.68
N LEU A 211 -1.13 -15.72 11.65
CA LEU A 211 -1.60 -15.41 12.98
C LEU A 211 -2.47 -14.14 12.97
N PHE A 212 -2.04 -13.13 12.25
CA PHE A 212 -2.84 -11.91 12.06
C PHE A 212 -4.22 -12.23 11.47
N GLU A 213 -4.25 -12.99 10.37
CA GLU A 213 -5.49 -13.38 9.71
C GLU A 213 -6.42 -14.14 10.65
N ALA A 214 -5.91 -15.17 11.34
CA ALA A 214 -6.70 -15.99 12.24
C ALA A 214 -7.26 -15.18 13.43
N VAL A 215 -6.41 -14.39 14.10
CA VAL A 215 -6.81 -13.63 15.29
C VAL A 215 -7.76 -12.50 14.93
N SER A 216 -7.44 -11.70 13.91
CA SER A 216 -8.23 -10.52 13.57
C SER A 216 -9.60 -10.89 13.00
N VAL A 217 -9.65 -11.86 12.09
CA VAL A 217 -10.92 -12.32 11.49
C VAL A 217 -11.75 -13.09 12.52
N GLY A 218 -11.13 -13.98 13.31
CA GLY A 218 -11.82 -14.70 14.38
C GLY A 218 -12.42 -13.75 15.42
N ALA A 219 -11.71 -12.70 15.80
CA ALA A 219 -12.23 -11.67 16.71
C ALA A 219 -13.41 -10.90 16.08
N ALA A 220 -13.32 -10.56 14.79
CA ALA A 220 -14.44 -9.90 14.11
C ALA A 220 -15.68 -10.76 14.05
N LEU A 221 -15.55 -12.03 13.70
CA LEU A 221 -16.66 -12.99 13.66
C LEU A 221 -17.30 -13.16 15.06
N ALA A 222 -16.48 -13.35 16.09
CA ALA A 222 -16.96 -13.47 17.47
C ALA A 222 -17.69 -12.21 17.95
N TYR A 223 -17.23 -11.03 17.53
CA TYR A 223 -17.91 -9.77 17.84
C TYR A 223 -19.24 -9.64 17.09
N MET A 224 -19.28 -10.03 15.83
CA MET A 224 -20.51 -9.98 15.02
C MET A 224 -21.59 -10.91 15.57
N ASP A 225 -21.21 -12.11 16.04
CA ASP A 225 -22.15 -13.10 16.57
C ASP A 225 -22.68 -12.74 17.97
N ASN A 226 -21.84 -12.20 18.84
CA ASN A 226 -22.14 -12.07 20.27
C ASN A 226 -22.18 -10.60 20.77
N GLY A 227 -21.87 -9.63 19.93
CA GLY A 227 -21.71 -8.22 20.32
C GLY A 227 -20.53 -7.95 21.27
N LYS A 228 -19.71 -8.96 21.58
CA LYS A 228 -18.52 -8.88 22.41
C LYS A 228 -17.52 -9.98 22.08
N ILE A 229 -16.25 -9.74 22.37
CA ILE A 229 -15.17 -10.72 22.25
C ILE A 229 -14.82 -11.21 23.66
N ASN A 230 -14.77 -12.53 23.86
CA ASN A 230 -14.23 -13.10 25.09
C ASN A 230 -12.71 -13.13 24.99
N THR A 231 -12.04 -12.32 25.80
CA THR A 231 -10.58 -12.18 25.79
C THR A 231 -9.88 -13.05 26.85
N VAL A 232 -10.63 -13.81 27.62
CA VAL A 232 -10.07 -14.70 28.67
C VAL A 232 -9.26 -15.81 28.00
N GLY A 233 -7.97 -15.91 28.33
CA GLY A 233 -7.05 -16.95 27.81
C GLY A 233 -6.34 -16.58 26.49
N ILE A 234 -6.45 -15.36 26.00
CA ILE A 234 -5.72 -14.94 24.81
C ILE A 234 -4.21 -14.72 25.09
N ASP A 235 -3.87 -14.37 26.33
CA ASP A 235 -2.47 -14.10 26.75
C ASP A 235 -1.63 -15.37 27.04
N ASP A 236 -2.23 -16.54 27.10
CA ASP A 236 -1.56 -17.79 27.54
C ASP A 236 -0.99 -18.62 26.35
N GLY A 237 -0.82 -18.04 25.17
CA GLY A 237 -0.40 -18.74 23.96
C GLY A 237 0.94 -18.37 23.36
#